data_4c132b784caa90875dd0719776c096f4
#
_entry.id   4c132b784caa90875dd0719776c096f4
#
_cell.length_a   1.000
_cell.length_b   1.000
_cell.length_c   1.000
_cell.angle_alpha   90.00
_cell.angle_beta   90.00
_cell.angle_gamma   90.00
#
_symmetry.space_group_name_H-M   'P 1'
#
loop_
_entity.id
_entity.type
_entity.pdbx_description
1 polymer ?
#
loop_
_entity_poly.entity_id
_entity_poly.type
_entity_poly.pdbx_seq_one_letter_code
_entity_poly.pdbx_strand_id
1 'polypeptide(L)'
;MRLVSVTMLLLASSFVHLNSESVNDAISSTVETSDGNEGSLVGLVDEESWPVLRVSFPSKPFPNSLIANLFEGNYSAEQYISEMSGGDSNLKTTIVGETWESPYLESHWGTDSESERDTGADSGGARELAREAIINTFQNQDISQWDLNGDFIVDRILILHSGQPQEEGGPSTRIWSHFSSFYEPVVIGEYTFEHYTMASVHGGLGVVVHEMLHQMGAVDLYDVHSDAPTRNWHGLGDWDIMASGNWIDDGSRPTLPSSSTLELIGAIDPTEPSLSTDGNFSLEPLSKGGDPLKIEIAPEEYVWITFRSNTGFDMGLPGHGILVEQQDLNYGDVSSNLVNTDPIKPWVKIVEADGDDALLRAEDYGS
;
A
#
# COMPACT_ATOMS: atom_id res chain seq x y z
N MET A 1 30.09 -0.15 39.45
CA MET A 1 29.29 0.23 38.29
C MET A 1 28.52 -0.96 37.65
N ARG A 2 29.16 -2.09 37.31
CA ARG A 2 28.43 -3.23 36.63
C ARG A 2 27.29 -3.84 37.48
N LEU A 3 27.41 -3.92 38.80
CA LEU A 3 26.38 -4.51 39.68
C LEU A 3 25.12 -3.63 39.74
N VAL A 4 25.28 -2.31 39.76
CA VAL A 4 24.18 -1.34 39.80
C VAL A 4 23.39 -1.37 38.48
N SER A 5 24.07 -1.52 37.32
CA SER A 5 23.41 -1.62 36.01
C SER A 5 22.60 -2.89 35.88
N VAL A 6 23.10 -4.04 36.35
CA VAL A 6 22.35 -5.31 36.32
C VAL A 6 21.14 -5.25 37.25
N THR A 7 21.27 -4.64 38.43
CA THR A 7 20.14 -4.50 39.36
C THR A 7 19.05 -3.56 38.78
N MET A 8 19.43 -2.47 38.10
CA MET A 8 18.47 -1.60 37.43
C MET A 8 17.75 -2.30 36.25
N LEU A 9 18.47 -3.09 35.46
CA LEU A 9 17.87 -3.86 34.38
C LEU A 9 16.89 -4.92 34.92
N LEU A 10 17.20 -5.61 36.00
CA LEU A 10 16.32 -6.59 36.65
C LEU A 10 15.08 -5.93 37.28
N LEU A 11 15.24 -4.74 37.87
CA LEU A 11 14.11 -3.97 38.40
C LEU A 11 13.22 -3.44 37.28
N ALA A 12 13.78 -2.96 36.18
CA ALA A 12 13.03 -2.52 35.01
C ALA A 12 12.26 -3.68 34.36
N SER A 13 12.90 -4.84 34.17
CA SER A 13 12.22 -6.02 33.61
C SER A 13 11.12 -6.55 34.52
N SER A 14 11.32 -6.53 35.83
CA SER A 14 10.30 -6.92 36.81
C SER A 14 9.14 -5.93 36.85
N PHE A 15 9.41 -4.62 36.70
CA PHE A 15 8.36 -3.61 36.61
C PHE A 15 7.51 -3.79 35.35
N VAL A 16 8.13 -4.00 34.19
CA VAL A 16 7.44 -4.28 32.92
C VAL A 16 6.61 -5.55 33.03
N HIS A 17 7.14 -6.62 33.63
CA HIS A 17 6.41 -7.87 33.79
C HIS A 17 5.22 -7.77 34.73
N LEU A 18 5.34 -7.02 35.82
CA LEU A 18 4.26 -6.86 36.83
C LEU A 18 3.21 -5.83 36.41
N ASN A 19 3.50 -4.98 35.42
CA ASN A 19 2.64 -3.93 34.94
C ASN A 19 2.45 -4.01 33.39
N SER A 20 2.46 -5.24 32.86
CA SER A 20 2.44 -5.45 31.40
C SER A 20 1.25 -4.79 30.71
N GLU A 21 0.05 -4.82 31.31
CA GLU A 21 -1.14 -4.14 30.78
C GLU A 21 -0.93 -2.63 30.76
N SER A 22 -0.51 -2.02 31.89
CA SER A 22 -0.27 -0.56 31.95
C SER A 22 0.91 -0.10 31.12
N VAL A 23 1.92 -0.97 30.89
CA VAL A 23 3.05 -0.68 30.00
C VAL A 23 2.63 -0.82 28.55
N ASN A 24 1.83 -1.83 28.20
CA ASN A 24 1.24 -1.96 26.88
C ASN A 24 0.30 -0.77 26.57
N ASP A 25 -0.55 -0.38 27.53
CA ASP A 25 -1.41 0.81 27.37
C ASP A 25 -0.58 2.09 27.21
N ALA A 26 0.54 2.23 27.94
CA ALA A 26 1.44 3.38 27.80
C ALA A 26 2.24 3.33 26.50
N ILE A 27 2.64 2.15 26.03
CA ILE A 27 3.28 1.97 24.72
C ILE A 27 2.27 2.20 23.61
N SER A 28 1.06 1.67 23.73
CA SER A 28 -0.04 1.90 22.77
C SER A 28 -0.48 3.37 22.73
N SER A 29 -0.36 4.11 23.85
CA SER A 29 -0.64 5.55 23.88
C SER A 29 0.57 6.42 23.46
N THR A 30 1.76 5.85 23.33
CA THR A 30 2.99 6.54 22.92
C THR A 30 3.38 6.19 21.47
N VAL A 31 3.04 5.00 21.02
CA VAL A 31 2.81 4.69 19.62
C VAL A 31 1.41 5.25 19.35
N GLU A 32 1.30 6.54 19.07
CA GLU A 32 0.18 7.04 18.32
C GLU A 32 0.21 6.30 16.97
N THR A 33 -0.32 5.07 16.96
CA THR A 33 -1.06 4.62 15.81
C THR A 33 -1.94 5.80 15.50
N SER A 34 -1.84 6.35 14.32
CA SER A 34 -2.84 7.27 13.84
C SER A 34 -4.18 6.58 14.11
N ASP A 35 -4.84 6.90 15.23
CA ASP A 35 -6.27 6.78 15.34
C ASP A 35 -6.82 7.68 14.23
N GLY A 36 -6.62 7.23 13.00
CA GLY A 36 -7.42 7.65 11.87
C GLY A 36 -8.82 7.33 12.34
N ASN A 37 -9.61 8.34 12.49
CA ASN A 37 -11.05 8.21 12.47
C ASN A 37 -11.35 7.06 11.49
N GLU A 38 -12.07 6.03 11.93
CA GLU A 38 -12.53 4.96 11.05
C GLU A 38 -13.61 5.50 10.08
N GLY A 39 -13.26 6.49 9.29
CA GLY A 39 -13.86 6.70 7.99
C GLY A 39 -13.35 5.51 7.17
N SER A 40 -14.19 4.49 7.00
CA SER A 40 -13.81 3.31 6.26
C SER A 40 -13.36 3.73 4.87
N LEU A 41 -12.13 3.38 4.48
CA LEU A 41 -11.66 3.60 3.12
C LEU A 41 -12.69 2.96 2.17
N VAL A 42 -13.05 3.66 1.12
CA VAL A 42 -13.93 3.12 0.08
C VAL A 42 -13.12 2.16 -0.76
N GLY A 43 -13.56 0.90 -0.86
CA GLY A 43 -12.95 -0.10 -1.71
C GLY A 43 -13.03 0.26 -3.19
N LEU A 44 -12.62 -0.65 -4.06
CA LEU A 44 -12.70 -0.46 -5.51
C LEU A 44 -14.15 -0.29 -5.96
N VAL A 45 -14.39 0.69 -6.82
CA VAL A 45 -15.72 0.96 -7.42
C VAL A 45 -15.66 0.82 -8.94
N ASP A 46 -16.84 0.69 -9.60
CA ASP A 46 -16.93 0.51 -11.07
C ASP A 46 -16.30 1.70 -11.83
N GLU A 47 -16.49 2.91 -11.34
CA GLU A 47 -15.97 4.13 -11.93
C GLU A 47 -15.01 4.83 -10.94
N GLU A 48 -13.75 4.44 -10.96
CA GLU A 48 -12.69 5.07 -10.15
C GLU A 48 -12.37 6.46 -10.68
N SER A 49 -12.63 7.48 -9.88
CA SER A 49 -12.37 8.88 -10.22
C SER A 49 -11.29 9.47 -9.32
N TRP A 50 -10.15 9.83 -9.90
CA TRP A 50 -8.97 10.27 -9.17
C TRP A 50 -8.54 11.68 -9.56
N PRO A 51 -8.54 12.66 -8.63
CA PRO A 51 -7.87 13.94 -8.84
C PRO A 51 -6.35 13.74 -8.73
N VAL A 52 -5.63 14.27 -9.70
CA VAL A 52 -4.16 14.25 -9.71
C VAL A 52 -3.64 15.66 -9.56
N LEU A 53 -2.99 15.93 -8.44
CA LEU A 53 -2.30 17.19 -8.15
C LEU A 53 -0.85 17.08 -8.58
N ARG A 54 -0.32 18.17 -9.12
CA ARG A 54 1.07 18.26 -9.55
C ARG A 54 1.83 19.24 -8.67
N VAL A 55 2.90 18.76 -8.04
CA VAL A 55 3.79 19.56 -7.19
C VAL A 55 5.18 19.63 -7.81
N SER A 56 5.70 20.83 -8.00
CA SER A 56 7.08 21.05 -8.40
C SER A 56 7.88 21.70 -7.27
N PHE A 57 9.21 21.54 -7.33
CA PHE A 57 10.13 22.17 -6.40
C PHE A 57 11.02 23.18 -7.11
N PRO A 58 11.58 24.19 -6.41
CA PRO A 58 12.56 25.09 -6.99
C PRO A 58 13.67 24.31 -7.70
N SER A 59 13.94 24.68 -8.96
CA SER A 59 14.91 24.01 -9.85
C SER A 59 14.54 22.58 -10.29
N LYS A 60 13.36 22.09 -9.98
CA LYS A 60 12.83 20.78 -10.41
C LYS A 60 11.43 20.98 -11.03
N PRO A 61 11.34 21.47 -12.29
CA PRO A 61 10.06 21.65 -12.94
C PRO A 61 9.35 20.32 -13.13
N PHE A 62 8.02 20.32 -13.09
CA PHE A 62 7.22 19.10 -13.22
C PHE A 62 7.27 18.59 -14.67
N PRO A 63 7.65 17.31 -14.89
CA PRO A 63 7.79 16.73 -16.22
C PRO A 63 6.43 16.21 -16.74
N ASN A 64 5.58 17.11 -17.21
CA ASN A 64 4.21 16.80 -17.68
C ASN A 64 4.13 15.67 -18.71
N SER A 65 5.20 15.40 -19.47
CA SER A 65 5.23 14.32 -20.45
C SER A 65 5.19 12.93 -19.84
N LEU A 66 5.51 12.76 -18.55
CA LEU A 66 5.47 11.48 -17.88
C LEU A 66 4.06 11.08 -17.44
N ILE A 67 3.17 12.06 -17.20
CA ILE A 67 1.81 11.78 -16.70
C ILE A 67 1.02 10.90 -17.67
N ALA A 68 1.02 11.23 -18.97
CA ALA A 68 0.25 10.46 -19.94
C ALA A 68 0.67 8.99 -19.97
N ASN A 69 1.95 8.70 -19.80
CA ASN A 69 2.47 7.34 -19.78
C ASN A 69 2.08 6.56 -18.50
N LEU A 70 1.85 7.28 -17.39
CA LEU A 70 1.43 6.64 -16.14
C LEU A 70 -0.05 6.23 -16.19
N PHE A 71 -0.90 7.02 -16.81
CA PHE A 71 -2.35 6.84 -16.70
C PHE A 71 -3.01 6.27 -17.94
N GLU A 72 -2.46 6.49 -19.12
CA GLU A 72 -3.11 6.15 -20.39
C GLU A 72 -2.25 5.22 -21.26
N GLY A 73 -2.91 4.34 -22.00
CA GLY A 73 -2.28 3.44 -22.98
C GLY A 73 -1.87 2.09 -22.44
N ASN A 74 -0.88 1.47 -23.06
CA ASN A 74 -0.40 0.14 -22.65
C ASN A 74 0.45 0.22 -21.39
N TYR A 75 0.23 -0.70 -20.46
CA TYR A 75 0.90 -0.75 -19.15
C TYR A 75 0.78 0.58 -18.41
N SER A 76 -0.44 1.07 -18.30
CA SER A 76 -0.82 2.27 -17.56
C SER A 76 -1.68 1.90 -16.35
N ALA A 77 -1.91 2.88 -15.47
CA ALA A 77 -2.81 2.68 -14.33
C ALA A 77 -4.25 2.35 -14.77
N GLU A 78 -4.74 2.95 -15.87
CA GLU A 78 -6.05 2.62 -16.46
C GLU A 78 -6.12 1.14 -16.85
N GLN A 79 -5.13 0.64 -17.58
CA GLN A 79 -5.08 -0.77 -17.93
C GLN A 79 -4.93 -1.67 -16.70
N TYR A 80 -4.13 -1.25 -15.70
CA TYR A 80 -3.90 -2.03 -14.49
C TYR A 80 -5.19 -2.22 -13.69
N ILE A 81 -5.92 -1.14 -13.41
CA ILE A 81 -7.21 -1.18 -12.69
C ILE A 81 -8.22 -2.03 -13.44
N SER A 82 -8.32 -1.86 -14.76
CA SER A 82 -9.22 -2.69 -15.59
C SER A 82 -8.83 -4.16 -15.57
N GLU A 83 -7.53 -4.49 -15.67
CA GLU A 83 -7.07 -5.89 -15.70
C GLU A 83 -7.23 -6.58 -14.34
N MET A 84 -6.91 -5.91 -13.22
CA MET A 84 -7.05 -6.49 -11.89
C MET A 84 -8.50 -6.72 -11.46
N SER A 85 -9.45 -5.94 -12.01
CA SER A 85 -10.88 -6.06 -11.74
C SER A 85 -11.62 -6.92 -12.77
N GLY A 86 -10.89 -7.58 -13.69
CA GLY A 86 -11.54 -8.33 -14.77
C GLY A 86 -12.32 -7.47 -15.78
N GLY A 87 -12.12 -6.17 -15.76
CA GLY A 87 -12.82 -5.19 -16.60
C GLY A 87 -14.05 -4.57 -15.95
N ASP A 88 -14.32 -4.88 -14.68
CA ASP A 88 -15.47 -4.35 -13.95
C ASP A 88 -15.26 -2.91 -13.47
N SER A 89 -13.99 -2.47 -13.33
CA SER A 89 -13.65 -1.11 -12.93
C SER A 89 -12.91 -0.36 -14.02
N ASN A 90 -13.21 0.93 -14.15
CA ASN A 90 -12.58 1.87 -15.07
C ASN A 90 -11.96 3.02 -14.31
N LEU A 91 -10.67 3.29 -14.54
CA LEU A 91 -9.99 4.43 -13.93
C LEU A 91 -10.15 5.69 -14.80
N LYS A 92 -10.59 6.76 -14.18
CA LYS A 92 -10.56 8.11 -14.74
C LYS A 92 -9.71 9.01 -13.87
N THR A 93 -8.61 9.51 -14.39
CA THR A 93 -7.79 10.52 -13.73
C THR A 93 -8.11 11.92 -14.25
N THR A 94 -8.10 12.90 -13.35
CA THR A 94 -8.32 14.30 -13.68
C THR A 94 -7.17 15.13 -13.13
N ILE A 95 -6.38 15.74 -14.02
CA ILE A 95 -5.37 16.70 -13.60
C ILE A 95 -6.08 17.95 -13.09
N VAL A 96 -5.90 18.27 -11.81
CA VAL A 96 -6.58 19.40 -11.16
C VAL A 96 -5.66 20.62 -11.14
N GLY A 97 -6.15 21.71 -11.66
CA GLY A 97 -5.45 23.00 -11.65
C GLY A 97 -4.12 23.01 -12.39
N GLU A 98 -3.34 24.06 -12.14
CA GLU A 98 -1.97 24.18 -12.64
C GLU A 98 -1.00 23.44 -11.70
N THR A 99 0.24 23.22 -12.18
CA THR A 99 1.30 22.70 -11.28
C THR A 99 1.57 23.73 -10.18
N TRP A 100 1.38 23.33 -8.92
CA TRP A 100 1.75 24.17 -7.81
C TRP A 100 3.25 24.03 -7.53
N GLU A 101 3.95 25.16 -7.50
CA GLU A 101 5.38 25.18 -7.15
C GLU A 101 5.52 25.44 -5.66
N SER A 102 6.12 24.47 -4.96
CA SER A 102 6.45 24.59 -3.54
C SER A 102 7.42 25.77 -3.33
N PRO A 103 7.23 26.60 -2.30
CA PRO A 103 8.17 27.67 -1.98
C PRO A 103 9.52 27.15 -1.47
N TYR A 104 9.62 25.87 -1.12
CA TYR A 104 10.81 25.24 -0.56
C TYR A 104 11.33 24.11 -1.46
N LEU A 105 12.61 23.76 -1.25
CA LEU A 105 13.23 22.60 -1.91
C LEU A 105 12.58 21.30 -1.41
N GLU A 106 12.65 20.24 -2.20
CA GLU A 106 12.18 18.90 -1.82
C GLU A 106 12.73 18.46 -0.45
N SER A 107 14.02 18.71 -0.16
CA SER A 107 14.64 18.35 1.11
C SER A 107 14.04 19.03 2.34
N HIS A 108 13.29 20.12 2.17
CA HIS A 108 12.55 20.73 3.28
C HIS A 108 11.41 19.82 3.75
N TRP A 109 10.82 19.06 2.84
CA TRP A 109 9.68 18.19 3.09
C TRP A 109 10.07 16.73 3.34
N GLY A 110 11.02 16.21 2.55
CA GLY A 110 11.41 14.80 2.55
C GLY A 110 12.58 14.45 3.48
N THR A 111 13.04 15.35 4.36
CA THR A 111 14.11 15.00 5.29
C THR A 111 13.59 14.05 6.37
N ASP A 112 14.24 12.88 6.50
CA ASP A 112 13.95 11.90 7.55
C ASP A 112 14.48 12.37 8.91
N SER A 113 13.79 11.97 9.97
CA SER A 113 14.32 11.97 11.34
C SER A 113 15.09 10.67 11.63
N GLU A 114 15.57 10.48 12.85
CA GLU A 114 16.22 9.24 13.28
C GLU A 114 15.24 8.04 13.33
N SER A 115 13.95 8.30 13.47
CA SER A 115 12.93 7.27 13.71
C SER A 115 11.81 7.24 12.67
N GLU A 116 11.69 8.26 11.82
CA GLU A 116 10.51 8.44 10.97
C GLU A 116 10.91 9.09 9.64
N ARG A 117 10.28 8.66 8.55
CA ARG A 117 10.51 9.21 7.21
C ARG A 117 9.74 10.50 7.01
N ASP A 118 10.23 11.34 6.11
CA ASP A 118 9.53 12.52 5.58
C ASP A 118 9.00 13.49 6.64
N THR A 119 9.68 13.58 7.79
CA THR A 119 9.30 14.51 8.87
C THR A 119 9.61 15.96 8.54
N GLY A 120 10.46 16.19 7.53
CA GLY A 120 10.89 17.52 7.10
C GLY A 120 11.93 18.16 8.00
N ALA A 121 12.52 19.25 7.49
CA ALA A 121 13.60 19.94 8.21
C ALA A 121 13.08 20.77 9.40
N ASP A 122 11.88 21.35 9.31
CA ASP A 122 11.38 22.33 10.30
C ASP A 122 9.84 22.34 10.50
N SER A 123 9.02 21.54 9.76
CA SER A 123 7.58 21.84 9.73
C SER A 123 6.67 20.76 9.13
N GLY A 124 6.62 19.58 9.68
CA GLY A 124 5.55 18.63 9.34
C GLY A 124 5.71 17.85 8.03
N GLY A 125 6.83 18.01 7.35
CA GLY A 125 7.27 17.10 6.28
C GLY A 125 6.33 16.97 5.08
N ALA A 126 6.30 15.76 4.51
CA ALA A 126 5.50 15.45 3.32
C ALA A 126 3.99 15.60 3.58
N ARG A 127 3.53 15.38 4.80
CA ARG A 127 2.12 15.59 5.18
C ARG A 127 1.72 17.07 5.06
N GLU A 128 2.57 18.00 5.46
CA GLU A 128 2.29 19.41 5.31
C GLU A 128 2.42 19.86 3.84
N LEU A 129 3.34 19.27 3.06
CA LEU A 129 3.38 19.47 1.61
C LEU A 129 2.06 19.06 0.95
N ALA A 130 1.50 17.92 1.34
CA ALA A 130 0.20 17.46 0.85
C ALA A 130 -0.92 18.43 1.21
N ARG A 131 -0.94 18.91 2.48
CA ARG A 131 -1.90 19.93 2.95
C ARG A 131 -1.82 21.20 2.12
N GLU A 132 -0.63 21.74 1.92
CA GLU A 132 -0.44 22.96 1.12
C GLU A 132 -0.86 22.75 -0.35
N ALA A 133 -0.51 21.60 -0.94
CA ALA A 133 -0.92 21.27 -2.32
C ALA A 133 -2.44 21.23 -2.46
N ILE A 134 -3.15 20.59 -1.53
CA ILE A 134 -4.62 20.53 -1.52
C ILE A 134 -5.22 21.94 -1.40
N ILE A 135 -4.80 22.72 -0.41
CA ILE A 135 -5.31 24.06 -0.17
C ILE A 135 -5.09 24.96 -1.39
N ASN A 136 -3.91 24.89 -2.02
CA ASN A 136 -3.63 25.74 -3.18
C ASN A 136 -4.37 25.32 -4.45
N THR A 137 -4.67 24.02 -4.59
CA THR A 137 -5.27 23.49 -5.83
C THR A 137 -6.80 23.54 -5.81
N PHE A 138 -7.44 23.24 -4.68
CA PHE A 138 -8.90 23.02 -4.65
C PHE A 138 -9.76 24.25 -4.33
N GLN A 139 -9.19 25.43 -4.08
CA GLN A 139 -9.94 26.63 -3.63
C GLN A 139 -11.18 26.99 -4.47
N ASN A 140 -11.23 26.63 -5.74
CA ASN A 140 -12.33 26.97 -6.64
C ASN A 140 -12.72 25.78 -7.54
N GLN A 141 -12.45 24.56 -7.11
CA GLN A 141 -12.75 23.34 -7.86
C GLN A 141 -14.06 22.70 -7.36
N ASP A 142 -14.74 22.00 -8.25
CA ASP A 142 -15.82 21.11 -7.86
C ASP A 142 -15.20 19.80 -7.38
N ILE A 143 -15.36 19.51 -6.09
CA ILE A 143 -14.78 18.37 -5.39
C ILE A 143 -15.73 17.16 -5.37
N SER A 144 -17.03 17.39 -5.60
CA SER A 144 -18.08 16.37 -5.43
C SER A 144 -17.87 15.06 -6.18
N GLN A 145 -17.13 15.09 -7.28
CA GLN A 145 -16.85 13.90 -8.12
C GLN A 145 -15.84 12.93 -7.51
N TRP A 146 -15.19 13.29 -6.41
CA TRP A 146 -14.17 12.50 -5.72
C TRP A 146 -14.59 12.06 -4.30
N ASP A 147 -15.79 12.39 -3.92
CA ASP A 147 -16.57 11.84 -2.82
C ASP A 147 -17.44 10.74 -3.43
N LEU A 148 -16.99 9.49 -3.37
CA LEU A 148 -17.57 8.38 -4.10
C LEU A 148 -18.82 7.80 -3.42
N ASN A 149 -18.94 8.01 -2.12
CA ASN A 149 -20.01 7.47 -1.29
C ASN A 149 -21.00 8.54 -0.80
N GLY A 150 -20.73 9.82 -0.98
CA GLY A 150 -21.60 10.95 -0.67
C GLY A 150 -21.60 11.35 0.82
N ASP A 151 -20.49 11.15 1.53
CA ASP A 151 -20.34 11.45 2.95
C ASP A 151 -19.55 12.74 3.23
N PHE A 152 -19.20 13.49 2.18
CA PHE A 152 -18.37 14.69 2.20
C PHE A 152 -16.91 14.48 2.57
N ILE A 153 -16.45 13.23 2.56
CA ILE A 153 -15.03 12.89 2.61
C ILE A 153 -14.54 12.60 1.20
N VAL A 154 -13.38 13.13 0.84
CA VAL A 154 -12.76 12.86 -0.45
C VAL A 154 -12.06 11.51 -0.40
N ASP A 155 -12.61 10.52 -1.14
CA ASP A 155 -12.15 9.13 -1.09
C ASP A 155 -10.87 8.88 -1.89
N ARG A 156 -10.59 9.71 -2.89
CA ARG A 156 -9.45 9.53 -3.79
C ARG A 156 -8.68 10.84 -3.96
N ILE A 157 -7.37 10.77 -3.81
CA ILE A 157 -6.46 11.87 -4.16
C ILE A 157 -5.05 11.34 -4.41
N LEU A 158 -4.46 11.74 -5.52
CA LEU A 158 -3.07 11.45 -5.85
C LEU A 158 -2.29 12.75 -6.02
N ILE A 159 -1.20 12.89 -5.29
CA ILE A 159 -0.27 14.00 -5.37
C ILE A 159 1.02 13.50 -6.01
N LEU A 160 1.30 13.94 -7.23
CA LEU A 160 2.55 13.63 -7.91
C LEU A 160 3.54 14.79 -7.73
N HIS A 161 4.74 14.48 -7.27
CA HIS A 161 5.80 15.47 -7.14
C HIS A 161 6.94 15.27 -8.14
N SER A 162 7.64 16.36 -8.47
CA SER A 162 8.74 16.38 -9.46
C SER A 162 10.10 15.94 -8.91
N GLY A 163 10.19 15.59 -7.63
CA GLY A 163 11.39 15.05 -7.02
C GLY A 163 11.69 13.63 -7.49
N GLN A 164 12.94 13.19 -7.34
CA GLN A 164 13.29 11.79 -7.55
C GLN A 164 12.88 10.98 -6.32
N PRO A 165 12.43 9.74 -6.46
CA PRO A 165 11.96 8.94 -5.34
C PRO A 165 13.10 8.58 -4.37
N GLN A 166 12.79 8.43 -3.07
CA GLN A 166 13.72 7.96 -2.07
C GLN A 166 13.86 6.44 -2.12
N GLU A 167 12.78 5.72 -2.38
CA GLU A 167 12.67 4.26 -2.39
C GLU A 167 13.57 3.58 -3.43
N GLU A 168 13.99 4.28 -4.45
CA GLU A 168 15.00 3.81 -5.42
C GLU A 168 16.46 3.96 -4.94
N GLY A 169 16.68 4.04 -3.62
CA GLY A 169 18.00 4.24 -3.02
C GLY A 169 18.46 5.70 -3.01
N GLY A 170 17.52 6.62 -3.03
CA GLY A 170 17.77 8.05 -2.88
C GLY A 170 18.25 8.42 -1.46
N PRO A 171 18.82 9.65 -1.28
CA PRO A 171 19.19 10.13 0.04
C PRO A 171 17.93 10.39 0.89
N SER A 172 18.09 10.30 2.22
CA SER A 172 17.08 10.56 3.25
C SER A 172 16.55 12.00 3.32
N THR A 173 16.74 12.75 2.27
CA THR A 173 16.21 14.11 2.08
C THR A 173 15.24 14.19 0.89
N ARG A 174 14.96 13.05 0.25
CA ARG A 174 13.93 12.91 -0.76
C ARG A 174 12.65 12.38 -0.12
N ILE A 175 11.54 12.63 -0.77
CA ILE A 175 10.24 12.10 -0.35
C ILE A 175 10.16 10.64 -0.75
N TRP A 176 9.78 9.78 0.19
CA TRP A 176 9.37 8.41 -0.03
C TRP A 176 7.91 8.42 -0.52
N SER A 177 7.59 7.65 -1.55
CA SER A 177 6.20 7.48 -1.97
C SER A 177 5.39 6.79 -0.88
N HIS A 178 4.18 7.28 -0.59
CA HIS A 178 3.38 6.78 0.53
C HIS A 178 1.90 7.15 0.41
N PHE A 179 1.04 6.32 0.99
CA PHE A 179 -0.29 6.67 1.47
C PHE A 179 -0.20 7.08 2.95
N SER A 180 -0.91 8.12 3.36
CA SER A 180 -0.94 8.56 4.75
C SER A 180 -2.20 9.35 5.08
N SER A 181 -2.56 9.36 6.38
CA SER A 181 -3.64 10.17 6.91
C SER A 181 -3.13 11.51 7.46
N PHE A 182 -3.99 12.53 7.44
CA PHE A 182 -3.71 13.79 8.11
C PHE A 182 -4.00 13.68 9.61
N TYR A 183 -3.14 14.22 10.47
CA TYR A 183 -3.44 14.36 11.90
C TYR A 183 -4.65 15.27 12.15
N GLU A 184 -4.74 16.34 11.35
CA GLU A 184 -5.90 17.22 11.29
C GLU A 184 -6.36 17.26 9.84
N PRO A 185 -7.58 16.79 9.53
CA PRO A 185 -8.10 16.78 8.17
C PRO A 185 -8.06 18.16 7.50
N VAL A 186 -7.93 18.17 6.17
CA VAL A 186 -7.98 19.41 5.38
C VAL A 186 -9.39 19.65 4.93
N VAL A 187 -9.99 20.80 5.30
CA VAL A 187 -11.38 21.14 4.95
C VAL A 187 -11.38 22.20 3.85
N ILE A 188 -12.06 21.91 2.74
CA ILE A 188 -12.29 22.83 1.62
C ILE A 188 -13.79 22.90 1.33
N GLY A 189 -14.42 24.01 1.71
CA GLY A 189 -15.87 24.17 1.59
C GLY A 189 -16.61 23.20 2.52
N GLU A 190 -17.37 22.27 1.98
CA GLU A 190 -18.07 21.22 2.71
C GLU A 190 -17.36 19.87 2.71
N TYR A 191 -16.25 19.75 1.94
CA TYR A 191 -15.49 18.52 1.77
C TYR A 191 -14.28 18.45 2.69
N THR A 192 -13.99 17.23 3.15
CA THR A 192 -12.88 16.91 4.05
C THR A 192 -11.92 15.93 3.38
N PHE A 193 -10.62 16.22 3.43
CA PHE A 193 -9.55 15.30 3.04
C PHE A 193 -8.96 14.74 4.32
N GLU A 194 -9.17 13.47 4.59
CA GLU A 194 -8.65 12.78 5.78
C GLU A 194 -7.31 12.09 5.50
N HIS A 195 -7.09 11.72 4.25
CA HIS A 195 -5.89 11.00 3.80
C HIS A 195 -5.45 11.48 2.42
N TYR A 196 -4.27 11.02 1.99
CA TYR A 196 -3.71 11.33 0.69
C TYR A 196 -2.74 10.24 0.23
N THR A 197 -2.59 10.13 -1.09
CA THR A 197 -1.52 9.37 -1.73
C THR A 197 -0.51 10.33 -2.32
N MET A 198 0.77 10.14 -2.05
CA MET A 198 1.86 10.94 -2.61
C MET A 198 2.91 10.03 -3.26
N ALA A 199 3.31 10.34 -4.49
CA ALA A 199 4.34 9.60 -5.18
C ALA A 199 5.21 10.51 -6.06
N SER A 200 6.44 10.06 -6.30
CA SER A 200 7.28 10.69 -7.33
C SER A 200 6.74 10.36 -8.71
N VAL A 201 6.63 11.36 -9.60
CA VAL A 201 6.30 11.13 -11.02
C VAL A 201 7.38 10.30 -11.74
N HIS A 202 8.54 10.12 -11.12
CA HIS A 202 9.66 9.30 -11.62
C HIS A 202 9.69 7.89 -11.04
N GLY A 203 8.87 7.56 -10.02
CA GLY A 203 8.88 6.26 -9.33
C GLY A 203 8.27 5.10 -10.13
N GLY A 204 7.79 5.35 -11.34
CA GLY A 204 7.19 4.33 -12.19
C GLY A 204 5.74 3.98 -11.86
N LEU A 205 5.13 3.16 -12.72
CA LEU A 205 3.74 2.75 -12.59
C LEU A 205 3.52 1.93 -11.31
N GLY A 206 4.43 1.01 -11.02
CA GLY A 206 4.27 0.08 -9.90
C GLY A 206 4.17 0.79 -8.55
N VAL A 207 5.03 1.78 -8.30
CA VAL A 207 4.96 2.59 -7.07
C VAL A 207 3.67 3.39 -7.02
N VAL A 208 3.32 4.09 -8.10
CA VAL A 208 2.09 4.91 -8.13
C VAL A 208 0.84 4.08 -7.85
N VAL A 209 0.71 2.91 -8.50
CA VAL A 209 -0.46 2.04 -8.30
C VAL A 209 -0.44 1.39 -6.93
N HIS A 210 0.71 0.96 -6.41
CA HIS A 210 0.85 0.44 -5.04
C HIS A 210 0.26 1.42 -4.03
N GLU A 211 0.67 2.69 -4.08
CA GLU A 211 0.16 3.72 -3.18
C GLU A 211 -1.34 4.04 -3.42
N MET A 212 -1.82 3.95 -4.66
CA MET A 212 -3.25 4.08 -4.95
C MET A 212 -4.07 2.95 -4.31
N LEU A 213 -3.56 1.71 -4.32
CA LEU A 213 -4.26 0.56 -3.73
C LEU A 213 -4.38 0.69 -2.21
N HIS A 214 -3.42 1.29 -1.52
CA HIS A 214 -3.57 1.61 -0.09
C HIS A 214 -4.79 2.48 0.17
N GLN A 215 -5.07 3.45 -0.70
CA GLN A 215 -6.26 4.31 -0.55
C GLN A 215 -7.58 3.56 -0.83
N MET A 216 -7.51 2.36 -1.40
CA MET A 216 -8.65 1.44 -1.56
C MET A 216 -8.75 0.40 -0.43
N GLY A 217 -7.82 0.43 0.54
CA GLY A 217 -7.80 -0.47 1.69
C GLY A 217 -6.78 -1.60 1.61
N ALA A 218 -5.94 -1.68 0.58
CA ALA A 218 -4.85 -2.64 0.53
C ALA A 218 -3.81 -2.37 1.62
N VAL A 219 -3.14 -3.43 2.07
CA VAL A 219 -2.07 -3.38 3.07
C VAL A 219 -0.78 -3.94 2.52
N ASP A 220 0.35 -3.51 3.08
CA ASP A 220 1.65 -4.07 2.72
C ASP A 220 1.75 -5.54 3.11
N LEU A 221 2.18 -6.38 2.16
CA LEU A 221 2.35 -7.82 2.38
C LEU A 221 3.81 -8.22 2.60
N TYR A 222 4.65 -7.29 3.03
CA TYR A 222 6.02 -7.49 3.45
C TYR A 222 6.23 -6.93 4.87
N ASP A 223 7.38 -7.19 5.48
CA ASP A 223 7.69 -6.67 6.81
C ASP A 223 7.96 -5.16 6.76
N VAL A 224 7.00 -4.37 7.21
CA VAL A 224 7.09 -2.89 7.29
C VAL A 224 7.90 -2.41 8.49
N HIS A 225 8.28 -3.29 9.42
CA HIS A 225 9.10 -2.92 10.57
C HIS A 225 10.57 -2.76 10.17
N SER A 226 11.09 -1.54 10.24
CA SER A 226 12.50 -1.25 9.91
C SER A 226 13.52 -1.89 10.85
N ASP A 227 13.12 -2.26 12.06
CA ASP A 227 13.99 -2.70 13.17
C ASP A 227 13.81 -4.15 13.62
N ALA A 228 12.87 -4.88 13.04
CA ALA A 228 12.62 -6.27 13.42
C ALA A 228 13.77 -7.19 12.98
N PRO A 229 14.09 -8.22 13.78
CA PRO A 229 15.07 -9.23 13.38
C PRO A 229 14.65 -10.05 12.15
N THR A 230 13.43 -9.88 11.68
CA THR A 230 12.77 -10.56 10.56
C THR A 230 13.00 -9.89 9.20
N ARG A 231 13.88 -8.92 9.08
CA ARG A 231 14.20 -8.15 7.85
C ARG A 231 14.44 -8.95 6.58
N ASN A 232 14.56 -10.25 6.68
CA ASN A 232 14.92 -11.11 5.58
C ASN A 232 13.73 -11.91 5.06
N TRP A 233 12.50 -11.46 5.31
CA TRP A 233 11.38 -12.12 4.70
C TRP A 233 10.65 -11.18 3.74
N HIS A 234 10.28 -11.72 2.56
CA HIS A 234 9.82 -10.96 1.42
C HIS A 234 8.29 -10.88 1.34
N GLY A 235 7.58 -11.42 2.34
CA GLY A 235 6.12 -11.53 2.26
C GLY A 235 5.72 -12.39 1.07
N LEU A 236 4.92 -11.84 0.18
CA LEU A 236 4.54 -12.51 -1.06
C LEU A 236 5.55 -12.29 -2.20
N GLY A 237 6.64 -11.55 -1.97
CA GLY A 237 7.66 -11.28 -2.99
C GLY A 237 7.05 -10.67 -4.25
N ASP A 238 7.48 -11.18 -5.40
CA ASP A 238 7.04 -10.69 -6.71
C ASP A 238 5.62 -11.13 -7.11
N TRP A 239 4.94 -11.90 -6.25
CA TRP A 239 3.60 -12.40 -6.53
C TRP A 239 2.47 -11.42 -6.25
N ASP A 240 2.76 -10.30 -5.59
CA ASP A 240 1.79 -9.25 -5.28
C ASP A 240 2.42 -7.86 -5.40
N ILE A 241 1.68 -6.92 -5.99
CA ILE A 241 2.09 -5.51 -6.07
C ILE A 241 2.27 -4.88 -4.68
N MET A 242 1.53 -5.35 -3.66
CA MET A 242 1.67 -4.89 -2.27
C MET A 242 2.86 -5.53 -1.54
N ALA A 243 3.71 -6.27 -2.27
CA ALA A 243 5.02 -6.73 -1.84
C ALA A 243 6.09 -6.25 -2.84
N SER A 244 6.97 -7.14 -3.35
CA SER A 244 8.00 -6.72 -4.32
C SER A 244 7.50 -6.65 -5.77
N GLY A 245 6.29 -7.09 -6.04
CA GLY A 245 5.70 -7.11 -7.37
C GLY A 245 5.54 -5.74 -8.02
N ASN A 246 5.57 -4.65 -7.22
CA ASN A 246 5.59 -3.27 -7.71
C ASN A 246 6.90 -2.91 -8.46
N TRP A 247 7.99 -3.66 -8.25
CA TRP A 247 9.31 -3.39 -8.84
C TRP A 247 9.60 -4.14 -10.13
N ILE A 248 8.69 -4.97 -10.61
CA ILE A 248 8.89 -5.75 -11.84
C ILE A 248 9.13 -4.82 -13.03
N ASP A 249 10.11 -5.18 -13.88
CA ASP A 249 10.59 -4.36 -14.99
C ASP A 249 10.95 -2.92 -14.57
N ASP A 250 11.68 -2.77 -13.47
CA ASP A 250 12.04 -1.47 -12.88
C ASP A 250 10.79 -0.59 -12.59
N GLY A 251 9.72 -1.21 -12.08
CA GLY A 251 8.47 -0.55 -11.73
C GLY A 251 7.58 -0.16 -12.92
N SER A 252 7.95 -0.52 -14.14
CA SER A 252 7.16 -0.18 -15.33
C SER A 252 6.04 -1.16 -15.63
N ARG A 253 6.11 -2.37 -15.08
CA ARG A 253 5.12 -3.45 -15.29
C ARG A 253 4.91 -4.25 -14.01
N PRO A 254 4.26 -3.66 -12.99
CA PRO A 254 3.98 -4.36 -11.74
C PRO A 254 3.11 -5.59 -11.96
N THR A 255 3.21 -6.58 -11.08
CA THR A 255 2.32 -7.74 -11.10
C THR A 255 0.93 -7.38 -10.58
N LEU A 256 -0.08 -8.17 -10.94
CA LEU A 256 -1.42 -8.04 -10.36
C LEU A 256 -1.41 -8.42 -8.86
N PRO A 257 -2.37 -7.93 -8.07
CA PRO A 257 -2.50 -8.29 -6.67
C PRO A 257 -2.78 -9.77 -6.48
N SER A 258 -2.47 -10.30 -5.31
CA SER A 258 -2.92 -11.63 -4.86
C SER A 258 -4.42 -11.65 -4.60
N SER A 259 -4.97 -12.85 -4.42
CA SER A 259 -6.40 -13.02 -4.14
C SER A 259 -6.81 -12.35 -2.84
N SER A 260 -5.96 -12.39 -1.82
CA SER A 260 -6.20 -11.75 -0.53
C SER A 260 -6.25 -10.22 -0.62
N THR A 261 -5.36 -9.61 -1.41
CA THR A 261 -5.41 -8.16 -1.69
C THR A 261 -6.65 -7.78 -2.47
N LEU A 262 -6.99 -8.54 -3.52
CA LEU A 262 -8.17 -8.27 -4.34
C LEU A 262 -9.48 -8.34 -3.53
N GLU A 263 -9.61 -9.32 -2.63
CA GLU A 263 -10.75 -9.39 -1.71
C GLU A 263 -10.79 -8.19 -0.77
N LEU A 264 -9.64 -7.83 -0.20
CA LEU A 264 -9.54 -6.74 0.78
C LEU A 264 -9.99 -5.39 0.21
N ILE A 265 -9.66 -5.13 -1.06
CA ILE A 265 -10.09 -3.90 -1.75
C ILE A 265 -11.46 -4.03 -2.42
N GLY A 266 -12.14 -5.19 -2.33
CA GLY A 266 -13.45 -5.41 -2.92
C GLY A 266 -13.42 -5.59 -4.46
N ALA A 267 -12.29 -5.99 -5.03
CA ALA A 267 -12.13 -6.15 -6.48
C ALA A 267 -12.68 -7.47 -7.02
N ILE A 268 -12.94 -8.44 -6.16
CA ILE A 268 -13.43 -9.77 -6.53
C ILE A 268 -14.55 -10.25 -5.59
N ASP A 269 -15.41 -11.13 -6.13
CA ASP A 269 -16.39 -11.93 -5.38
C ASP A 269 -16.02 -13.41 -5.55
N PRO A 270 -15.19 -13.99 -4.65
CA PRO A 270 -14.61 -15.31 -4.88
C PRO A 270 -15.65 -16.42 -4.85
N THR A 271 -15.40 -17.49 -5.62
CA THR A 271 -16.17 -18.73 -5.48
C THR A 271 -15.75 -19.47 -4.22
N GLU A 272 -16.68 -19.73 -3.31
CA GLU A 272 -16.43 -20.34 -2.00
C GLU A 272 -16.97 -21.79 -1.91
N PRO A 273 -16.26 -22.80 -2.43
CA PRO A 273 -16.67 -24.20 -2.25
C PRO A 273 -16.36 -24.66 -0.83
N SER A 274 -17.26 -25.44 -0.21
CA SER A 274 -16.97 -26.08 1.06
C SER A 274 -15.99 -27.25 0.88
N LEU A 275 -15.19 -27.58 1.91
CA LEU A 275 -14.28 -28.72 1.93
C LEU A 275 -14.95 -30.07 1.61
N SER A 276 -16.27 -30.18 1.82
CA SER A 276 -17.06 -31.37 1.51
C SER A 276 -17.59 -31.41 0.07
N THR A 277 -17.30 -30.40 -0.74
CA THR A 277 -17.77 -30.31 -2.11
C THR A 277 -16.84 -31.09 -3.04
N ASP A 278 -17.34 -32.26 -3.55
CA ASP A 278 -16.68 -32.91 -4.66
C ASP A 278 -17.07 -32.20 -5.98
N GLY A 279 -16.08 -31.77 -6.75
CA GLY A 279 -16.35 -31.07 -8.00
C GLY A 279 -15.10 -30.83 -8.85
N ASN A 280 -15.34 -30.48 -10.09
CA ASN A 280 -14.30 -29.96 -10.99
C ASN A 280 -14.53 -28.47 -11.13
N PHE A 281 -13.50 -27.69 -10.83
CA PHE A 281 -13.51 -26.25 -11.03
C PHE A 281 -12.63 -25.90 -12.23
N SER A 282 -13.06 -24.94 -13.02
CA SER A 282 -12.28 -24.38 -14.12
C SER A 282 -11.93 -22.96 -13.74
N LEU A 283 -10.66 -22.61 -13.77
CA LEU A 283 -10.17 -21.27 -13.49
C LEU A 283 -9.72 -20.61 -14.78
N GLU A 284 -10.21 -19.43 -15.03
CA GLU A 284 -9.66 -18.53 -16.04
C GLU A 284 -8.47 -17.75 -15.43
N PRO A 285 -7.54 -17.25 -16.26
CA PRO A 285 -6.46 -16.42 -15.76
C PRO A 285 -6.97 -15.17 -15.05
N LEU A 286 -6.35 -14.82 -13.90
CA LEU A 286 -6.66 -13.59 -13.17
C LEU A 286 -6.56 -12.37 -14.10
N SER A 287 -5.50 -12.27 -14.89
CA SER A 287 -5.29 -11.20 -15.88
C SER A 287 -6.36 -11.14 -17.00
N LYS A 288 -7.36 -11.99 -16.95
CA LYS A 288 -8.52 -12.01 -17.87
C LYS A 288 -9.85 -12.03 -17.13
N GLY A 289 -9.85 -11.60 -15.87
CA GLY A 289 -11.05 -11.57 -15.04
C GLY A 289 -11.45 -12.93 -14.48
N GLY A 290 -10.50 -13.85 -14.30
CA GLY A 290 -10.79 -15.12 -13.64
C GLY A 290 -10.91 -14.95 -12.13
N ASP A 291 -12.02 -15.44 -11.55
CA ASP A 291 -12.23 -15.43 -10.11
C ASP A 291 -11.42 -16.52 -9.42
N PRO A 292 -10.78 -16.23 -8.28
CA PRO A 292 -10.14 -17.24 -7.46
C PRO A 292 -11.17 -18.10 -6.71
N LEU A 293 -10.74 -19.28 -6.27
CA LEU A 293 -11.46 -20.08 -5.28
C LEU A 293 -10.94 -19.70 -3.89
N LYS A 294 -11.88 -19.51 -2.93
CA LYS A 294 -11.60 -19.33 -1.52
C LYS A 294 -12.16 -20.49 -0.73
N ILE A 295 -11.34 -21.23 -0.02
CA ILE A 295 -11.73 -22.44 0.70
C ILE A 295 -11.39 -22.26 2.18
N GLU A 296 -12.41 -22.21 3.05
CA GLU A 296 -12.21 -22.22 4.49
C GLU A 296 -11.70 -23.59 4.93
N ILE A 297 -10.52 -23.65 5.55
CA ILE A 297 -9.89 -24.88 6.05
C ILE A 297 -9.97 -24.98 7.58
N ALA A 298 -10.06 -23.88 8.28
CA ALA A 298 -10.33 -23.76 9.71
C ALA A 298 -10.99 -22.39 9.98
N PRO A 299 -11.53 -22.11 11.17
CA PRO A 299 -12.10 -20.79 11.48
C PRO A 299 -11.09 -19.67 11.22
N GLU A 300 -11.46 -18.74 10.34
CA GLU A 300 -10.62 -17.60 9.92
C GLU A 300 -9.33 -18.02 9.16
N GLU A 301 -9.21 -19.28 8.72
CA GLU A 301 -8.11 -19.75 7.88
C GLU A 301 -8.61 -20.20 6.51
N TYR A 302 -7.99 -19.69 5.44
CA TYR A 302 -8.41 -19.91 4.07
C TYR A 302 -7.26 -20.38 3.18
N VAL A 303 -7.60 -21.15 2.16
CA VAL A 303 -6.74 -21.42 1.01
C VAL A 303 -7.36 -20.78 -0.21
N TRP A 304 -6.57 -19.97 -0.88
CA TRP A 304 -6.91 -19.39 -2.16
C TRP A 304 -6.27 -20.18 -3.30
N ILE A 305 -7.00 -20.35 -4.38
CA ILE A 305 -6.51 -21.01 -5.58
C ILE A 305 -6.81 -20.12 -6.79
N THR A 306 -5.75 -19.64 -7.42
CA THR A 306 -5.82 -18.69 -8.53
C THR A 306 -5.07 -19.24 -9.73
N PHE A 307 -5.50 -18.92 -10.94
CA PHE A 307 -4.70 -19.17 -12.13
C PHE A 307 -3.98 -17.89 -12.56
N ARG A 308 -2.65 -17.88 -12.38
CA ARG A 308 -1.74 -16.81 -12.84
C ARG A 308 -1.16 -17.20 -14.20
N SER A 309 -1.30 -16.33 -15.20
CA SER A 309 -0.85 -16.62 -16.56
C SER A 309 0.27 -15.68 -16.98
N ASN A 310 1.10 -16.10 -17.93
CA ASN A 310 2.16 -15.26 -18.48
C ASN A 310 1.58 -14.28 -19.53
N THR A 311 0.61 -13.46 -19.11
CA THR A 311 -0.04 -12.44 -19.98
C THR A 311 -0.37 -11.19 -19.18
N GLY A 312 -0.48 -10.04 -19.85
CA GLY A 312 -0.80 -8.79 -19.21
C GLY A 312 0.23 -8.39 -18.17
N PHE A 313 -0.22 -7.89 -17.04
CA PHE A 313 0.64 -7.51 -15.94
C PHE A 313 1.28 -8.71 -15.22
N ASP A 314 0.72 -9.90 -15.30
CA ASP A 314 1.32 -11.12 -14.75
C ASP A 314 2.50 -11.68 -15.56
N MET A 315 2.87 -11.04 -16.68
CA MET A 315 3.98 -11.50 -17.53
C MET A 315 5.33 -11.50 -16.80
N GLY A 316 5.49 -10.66 -15.79
CA GLY A 316 6.72 -10.54 -15.00
C GLY A 316 6.79 -11.45 -13.77
N LEU A 317 5.77 -12.27 -13.51
CA LEU A 317 5.76 -13.20 -12.38
C LEU A 317 6.91 -14.21 -12.45
N PRO A 318 7.44 -14.65 -11.29
CA PRO A 318 8.48 -15.69 -11.25
C PRO A 318 8.08 -17.02 -11.91
N GLY A 319 6.78 -17.30 -11.92
CA GLY A 319 6.20 -18.50 -12.54
C GLY A 319 4.78 -18.27 -12.99
N HIS A 320 4.18 -19.27 -13.60
CA HIS A 320 2.79 -19.24 -14.06
C HIS A 320 2.11 -20.61 -13.90
N GLY A 321 0.82 -20.60 -13.70
CA GLY A 321 0.02 -21.78 -13.43
C GLY A 321 -0.95 -21.55 -12.27
N ILE A 322 -1.25 -22.62 -11.56
CA ILE A 322 -2.06 -22.53 -10.35
C ILE A 322 -1.18 -21.99 -9.23
N LEU A 323 -1.56 -20.85 -8.68
CA LEU A 323 -1.01 -20.30 -7.45
C LEU A 323 -1.91 -20.70 -6.29
N VAL A 324 -1.29 -21.12 -5.20
CA VAL A 324 -1.98 -21.44 -3.94
C VAL A 324 -1.46 -20.49 -2.86
N GLU A 325 -2.38 -19.78 -2.21
CA GLU A 325 -2.09 -18.93 -1.07
C GLU A 325 -2.76 -19.50 0.17
N GLN A 326 -2.13 -19.39 1.33
CA GLN A 326 -2.74 -19.65 2.63
C GLN A 326 -2.87 -18.33 3.38
N GLN A 327 -4.07 -18.01 3.83
CA GLN A 327 -4.39 -16.82 4.60
C GLN A 327 -4.92 -17.22 5.98
N ASP A 328 -4.45 -16.54 7.03
CA ASP A 328 -4.89 -16.75 8.42
C ASP A 328 -5.22 -15.38 9.03
N LEU A 329 -6.51 -15.07 9.13
CA LEU A 329 -7.03 -13.80 9.65
C LEU A 329 -6.90 -13.68 11.18
N ASN A 330 -6.46 -14.75 11.87
CA ASN A 330 -6.15 -14.69 13.31
C ASN A 330 -4.83 -13.95 13.59
N TYR A 331 -4.03 -13.65 12.57
CA TYR A 331 -2.75 -12.98 12.67
C TYR A 331 -2.78 -11.62 11.97
N GLY A 332 -1.86 -10.75 12.38
CA GLY A 332 -1.72 -9.43 11.82
C GLY A 332 -2.82 -8.45 12.25
N ASP A 333 -2.63 -7.20 11.87
CA ASP A 333 -3.56 -6.10 12.08
C ASP A 333 -3.69 -5.30 10.79
N VAL A 334 -4.78 -5.53 10.07
CA VAL A 334 -5.08 -4.85 8.80
C VAL A 334 -5.24 -3.35 9.01
N SER A 335 -5.88 -2.94 10.14
CA SER A 335 -6.15 -1.51 10.41
C SER A 335 -4.88 -0.70 10.63
N SER A 336 -3.82 -1.34 11.08
CA SER A 336 -2.51 -0.73 11.34
C SER A 336 -1.48 -1.03 10.25
N ASN A 337 -1.86 -1.66 9.14
CA ASN A 337 -0.94 -2.11 8.09
C ASN A 337 0.18 -3.03 8.61
N LEU A 338 -0.13 -3.91 9.57
CA LEU A 338 0.83 -4.79 10.26
C LEU A 338 0.45 -6.26 10.10
N VAL A 339 0.30 -6.76 8.87
CA VAL A 339 -0.21 -8.12 8.61
C VAL A 339 0.89 -9.15 8.43
N ASN A 340 1.90 -8.90 7.64
CA ASN A 340 2.98 -9.83 7.33
C ASN A 340 4.30 -9.46 8.01
N THR A 341 4.25 -9.14 9.30
CA THR A 341 5.41 -8.70 10.10
C THR A 341 6.11 -9.82 10.86
N ASP A 342 5.50 -11.01 10.93
CA ASP A 342 6.06 -12.22 11.56
C ASP A 342 6.04 -13.40 10.57
N PRO A 343 7.19 -13.85 10.04
CA PRO A 343 7.23 -14.95 9.08
C PRO A 343 6.81 -16.31 9.68
N ILE A 344 6.72 -16.43 11.00
CA ILE A 344 6.23 -17.66 11.68
C ILE A 344 4.70 -17.67 11.70
N LYS A 345 4.08 -16.48 11.62
CA LYS A 345 2.64 -16.27 11.69
C LYS A 345 2.20 -15.28 10.59
N PRO A 346 2.44 -15.63 9.33
CA PRO A 346 2.06 -14.76 8.23
C PRO A 346 0.53 -14.66 8.16
N TRP A 347 0.04 -13.46 7.89
CA TRP A 347 -1.36 -13.23 7.56
C TRP A 347 -1.73 -13.89 6.23
N VAL A 348 -0.80 -13.82 5.25
CA VAL A 348 -0.90 -14.54 3.98
C VAL A 348 0.48 -14.98 3.52
N LYS A 349 0.57 -16.16 2.91
CA LYS A 349 1.79 -16.68 2.28
C LYS A 349 1.49 -17.47 1.02
N ILE A 350 2.46 -17.56 0.13
CA ILE A 350 2.44 -18.51 -0.98
C ILE A 350 2.72 -19.92 -0.44
N VAL A 351 1.96 -20.91 -0.90
CA VAL A 351 2.22 -22.32 -0.63
C VAL A 351 3.12 -22.85 -1.73
N GLU A 352 4.42 -22.97 -1.44
CA GLU A 352 5.42 -23.41 -2.40
C GLU A 352 5.27 -24.90 -2.71
N ALA A 353 5.40 -25.28 -3.97
CA ALA A 353 5.09 -26.63 -4.44
C ALA A 353 6.07 -27.69 -3.92
N ASP A 354 7.31 -27.33 -3.62
CA ASP A 354 8.33 -28.18 -3.02
C ASP A 354 8.24 -28.26 -1.50
N GLY A 355 7.47 -27.33 -0.88
CA GLY A 355 7.19 -27.31 0.55
C GLY A 355 8.36 -26.85 1.40
N ASP A 356 9.34 -26.15 0.85
CA ASP A 356 10.50 -25.71 1.59
C ASP A 356 10.40 -24.28 2.15
N ASP A 357 9.36 -23.52 1.76
CA ASP A 357 9.09 -22.14 2.22
C ASP A 357 10.31 -21.19 1.98
N ALA A 358 10.99 -21.31 0.83
CA ALA A 358 12.19 -20.53 0.50
C ALA A 358 11.90 -19.05 0.33
N LEU A 359 10.78 -18.69 -0.28
CA LEU A 359 10.29 -17.30 -0.38
C LEU A 359 10.05 -16.72 1.02
N LEU A 360 9.40 -17.48 1.90
CA LEU A 360 9.13 -17.03 3.27
C LEU A 360 10.41 -16.76 4.06
N ARG A 361 11.48 -17.51 3.80
CA ARG A 361 12.80 -17.30 4.42
C ARG A 361 13.72 -16.34 3.67
N ALA A 362 13.24 -15.73 2.61
CA ALA A 362 14.03 -14.86 1.73
C ALA A 362 15.29 -15.56 1.12
N GLU A 363 15.18 -16.85 0.83
CA GLU A 363 16.23 -17.64 0.20
C GLU A 363 16.11 -17.62 -1.32
N ASP A 364 14.91 -17.36 -1.84
CA ASP A 364 14.64 -17.07 -3.26
C ASP A 364 13.53 -16.01 -3.40
N TYR A 365 13.08 -15.80 -4.63
CA TYR A 365 12.02 -14.83 -4.97
C TYR A 365 10.70 -15.51 -5.35
N GLY A 366 10.48 -16.74 -4.89
CA GLY A 366 9.27 -17.50 -5.14
C GLY A 366 9.23 -18.17 -6.52
N SER A 367 10.39 -18.56 -7.05
CA SER A 367 10.54 -19.22 -8.36
C SER A 367 10.57 -20.75 -8.23
#